data_ef3494f32ef7d3f0ced3c06fe462ae84
#
_entry.id   ef3494f32ef7d3f0ced3c06fe462ae84
#
_cell.length_a   1.000
_cell.length_b   1.000
_cell.length_c   1.000
_cell.angle_alpha   90.00
_cell.angle_beta   90.00
_cell.angle_gamma   90.00
#
_symmetry.space_group_name_H-M   'P 1'
#
loop_
_entity.id
_entity.type
_entity.pdbx_description
1 polymer ?
#
loop_
_entity_poly.entity_id
_entity_poly.type
_entity_poly.pdbx_seq_one_letter_code
_entity_poly.pdbx_strand_id
1 'polypeptide(L)'
;MKPRVLVIFATSYGQTEKIARRIAATLERNEITVELCDAGKTRPAMATEQYSAILVGSSIIAKGHQPAIKQFIHKNVSALNRLPSAFFQVSASAGSGSPHARMAAQRIMEEFLEGEAWTPLLSASVAGAINYTRYNLLLRWYMKTASEKNGGSTDTSRDHEYTDWVQVERFASAFALLIKPARRARPEPALSA
;
A
#
# COMPACT_ATOMS: atom_id res chain seq x y z
N MET A 1 3.34 -1.21 25.95
CA MET A 1 3.57 -2.27 24.94
C MET A 1 3.86 -1.58 23.60
N LYS A 2 4.76 -2.15 22.77
CA LYS A 2 4.98 -1.65 21.40
C LYS A 2 3.73 -1.91 20.55
N PRO A 3 3.29 -0.96 19.70
CA PRO A 3 2.20 -1.21 18.77
C PRO A 3 2.52 -2.39 17.84
N ARG A 4 1.54 -3.23 17.55
CA ARG A 4 1.66 -4.34 16.59
C ARG A 4 0.79 -4.04 15.37
N VAL A 5 1.37 -4.03 14.18
CA VAL A 5 0.72 -3.70 12.92
C VAL A 5 0.69 -4.92 12.00
N LEU A 6 -0.48 -5.22 11.44
CA LEU A 6 -0.58 -6.12 10.32
C LEU A 6 -0.36 -5.31 9.03
N VAL A 7 0.63 -5.71 8.23
CA VAL A 7 0.80 -5.25 6.85
C VAL A 7 0.40 -6.39 5.93
N ILE A 8 -0.80 -6.32 5.37
CA ILE A 8 -1.33 -7.33 4.47
C ILE A 8 -1.35 -6.81 3.03
N PHE A 9 -0.88 -7.61 2.10
CA PHE A 9 -0.81 -7.21 0.70
C PHE A 9 -1.12 -8.36 -0.25
N ALA A 10 -1.43 -8.03 -1.51
CA ALA A 10 -1.42 -8.99 -2.61
C ALA A 10 -0.75 -8.38 -3.85
N THR A 11 -0.01 -9.21 -4.56
CA THR A 11 0.82 -8.79 -5.69
C THR A 11 0.74 -9.80 -6.83
N SER A 12 0.80 -9.33 -8.08
CA SER A 12 0.87 -10.21 -9.24
C SER A 12 2.30 -10.46 -9.73
N TYR A 13 3.16 -9.44 -9.62
CA TYR A 13 4.51 -9.49 -10.17
C TYR A 13 5.60 -9.08 -9.16
N GLY A 14 5.25 -8.96 -7.87
CA GLY A 14 6.18 -8.78 -6.77
C GLY A 14 6.47 -7.33 -6.36
N GLN A 15 6.06 -6.30 -7.13
CA GLN A 15 6.37 -4.92 -6.76
C GLN A 15 5.63 -4.45 -5.49
N THR A 16 4.37 -4.86 -5.32
CA THR A 16 3.62 -4.57 -4.08
C THR A 16 4.29 -5.20 -2.86
N GLU A 17 4.88 -6.39 -3.00
CA GLU A 17 5.65 -7.03 -1.93
C GLU A 17 6.89 -6.22 -1.56
N LYS A 18 7.67 -5.74 -2.55
CA LYS A 18 8.83 -4.88 -2.27
C LYS A 18 8.44 -3.62 -1.51
N ILE A 19 7.34 -2.98 -1.92
CA ILE A 19 6.79 -1.79 -1.26
C ILE A 19 6.33 -2.12 0.16
N ALA A 20 5.58 -3.20 0.36
CA ALA A 20 5.12 -3.65 1.67
C ALA A 20 6.29 -3.95 2.62
N ARG A 21 7.37 -4.57 2.14
CA ARG A 21 8.60 -4.80 2.90
C ARG A 21 9.31 -3.49 3.28
N ARG A 22 9.36 -2.49 2.39
CA ARG A 22 9.94 -1.17 2.70
C ARG A 22 9.10 -0.44 3.75
N ILE A 23 7.77 -0.50 3.64
CA ILE A 23 6.85 0.02 4.65
C ILE A 23 7.09 -0.66 5.99
N ALA A 24 7.12 -2.00 6.04
CA ALA A 24 7.38 -2.77 7.25
C ALA A 24 8.70 -2.35 7.92
N ALA A 25 9.79 -2.32 7.17
CA ALA A 25 11.10 -1.88 7.68
C ALA A 25 11.08 -0.44 8.22
N THR A 26 10.29 0.45 7.61
CA THR A 26 10.14 1.83 8.10
C THR A 26 9.33 1.88 9.39
N LEU A 27 8.28 1.09 9.54
CA LEU A 27 7.51 0.95 10.77
C LEU A 27 8.35 0.36 11.90
N GLU A 28 9.16 -0.66 11.61
CA GLU A 28 10.07 -1.30 12.58
C GLU A 28 11.13 -0.32 13.09
N ARG A 29 11.72 0.52 12.22
CA ARG A 29 12.62 1.62 12.62
C ARG A 29 11.91 2.64 13.54
N ASN A 30 10.59 2.69 13.50
CA ASN A 30 9.75 3.50 14.38
C ASN A 30 9.27 2.74 15.63
N GLU A 31 9.94 1.65 16.03
CA GLU A 31 9.64 0.82 17.20
C GLU A 31 8.26 0.15 17.20
N ILE A 32 7.72 -0.13 16.01
CA ILE A 32 6.46 -0.83 15.79
C ILE A 32 6.77 -2.27 15.40
N THR A 33 6.11 -3.23 16.02
CA THR A 33 6.21 -4.63 15.61
C THR A 33 5.33 -4.87 14.39
N VAL A 34 5.88 -5.45 13.34
CA VAL A 34 5.16 -5.68 12.08
C VAL A 34 4.98 -7.16 11.82
N GLU A 35 3.76 -7.54 11.47
CA GLU A 35 3.47 -8.81 10.83
C GLU A 35 3.16 -8.58 9.36
N LEU A 36 3.96 -9.17 8.47
CA LEU A 36 3.83 -9.02 7.02
C LEU A 36 3.15 -10.26 6.44
N CYS A 37 2.03 -10.08 5.73
CA CYS A 37 1.22 -11.17 5.20
C CYS A 37 0.91 -10.97 3.71
N ASP A 38 1.19 -11.98 2.90
CA ASP A 38 0.74 -12.06 1.50
C ASP A 38 -0.62 -12.77 1.44
N ALA A 39 -1.69 -12.01 1.23
CA ALA A 39 -3.06 -12.52 1.16
C ALA A 39 -3.30 -13.46 -0.04
N GLY A 40 -2.45 -13.39 -1.05
CA GLY A 40 -2.48 -14.32 -2.19
C GLY A 40 -1.94 -15.71 -1.85
N LYS A 41 -1.09 -15.82 -0.83
CA LYS A 41 -0.46 -17.08 -0.40
C LYS A 41 -1.04 -17.62 0.89
N THR A 42 -1.39 -16.74 1.81
CA THR A 42 -1.83 -17.10 3.15
C THR A 42 -3.15 -16.41 3.46
N ARG A 43 -4.11 -17.15 4.03
CA ARG A 43 -5.32 -16.54 4.59
C ARG A 43 -5.05 -16.30 6.08
N PRO A 44 -4.77 -15.07 6.51
CA PRO A 44 -4.59 -14.81 7.92
C PRO A 44 -5.90 -15.11 8.65
N ALA A 45 -5.84 -15.97 9.65
CA ALA A 45 -6.90 -16.06 10.64
C ALA A 45 -6.82 -14.78 11.48
N MET A 46 -7.67 -13.78 11.14
CA MET A 46 -7.62 -12.50 11.79
C MET A 46 -8.29 -12.55 13.15
N ALA A 47 -7.49 -12.75 14.18
CA ALA A 47 -7.80 -12.19 15.49
C ALA A 47 -7.40 -10.70 15.44
N THR A 48 -8.34 -9.82 15.02
CA THR A 48 -8.08 -8.38 14.88
C THR A 48 -7.67 -7.73 16.20
N GLU A 49 -8.03 -8.33 17.33
CA GLU A 49 -7.75 -7.85 18.68
C GLU A 49 -6.26 -7.84 19.03
N GLN A 50 -5.44 -8.60 18.32
CA GLN A 50 -4.00 -8.62 18.55
C GLN A 50 -3.22 -7.48 17.86
N TYR A 51 -3.86 -6.71 16.97
CA TYR A 51 -3.23 -5.63 16.25
C TYR A 51 -3.71 -4.25 16.74
N SER A 52 -2.76 -3.32 16.82
CA SER A 52 -3.01 -1.92 17.12
C SER A 52 -3.43 -1.14 15.87
N ALA A 53 -3.06 -1.63 14.68
CA ALA A 53 -3.39 -1.01 13.40
C ALA A 53 -3.22 -2.00 12.25
N ILE A 54 -3.84 -1.69 11.10
CA ILE A 54 -3.80 -2.53 9.90
C ILE A 54 -3.44 -1.67 8.68
N LEU A 55 -2.48 -2.14 7.89
CA LEU A 55 -2.10 -1.54 6.63
C LEU A 55 -2.31 -2.53 5.49
N VAL A 56 -3.09 -2.13 4.48
CA VAL A 56 -3.49 -3.00 3.38
C VAL A 56 -2.88 -2.50 2.07
N GLY A 57 -2.30 -3.42 1.29
CA GLY A 57 -1.68 -3.12 0.00
C GLY A 57 -2.24 -3.96 -1.14
N SER A 58 -2.51 -3.34 -2.29
CA SER A 58 -3.01 -4.06 -3.48
C SER A 58 -2.34 -3.59 -4.76
N SER A 59 -1.88 -4.52 -5.59
CA SER A 59 -1.60 -4.17 -6.98
C SER A 59 -2.90 -3.99 -7.78
N ILE A 60 -2.84 -3.11 -8.78
CA ILE A 60 -3.92 -2.96 -9.78
C ILE A 60 -3.47 -3.59 -11.08
N ILE A 61 -4.32 -4.45 -11.64
CA ILE A 61 -4.18 -4.99 -12.99
C ILE A 61 -5.51 -4.82 -13.71
N ALA A 62 -5.47 -4.33 -14.95
CA ALA A 62 -6.64 -4.11 -15.79
C ALA A 62 -7.78 -3.36 -15.04
N LYS A 63 -7.42 -2.31 -14.29
CA LYS A 63 -8.31 -1.46 -13.47
C LYS A 63 -8.93 -2.16 -12.24
N GLY A 64 -8.47 -3.33 -11.85
CA GLY A 64 -8.99 -4.07 -10.71
C GLY A 64 -7.96 -4.31 -9.61
N HIS A 65 -8.39 -4.19 -8.36
CA HIS A 65 -7.60 -4.60 -7.20
C HIS A 65 -7.60 -6.12 -7.05
N GLN A 66 -6.59 -6.65 -6.36
CA GLN A 66 -6.42 -8.09 -6.15
C GLN A 66 -7.61 -8.71 -5.45
N PRO A 67 -8.19 -9.82 -5.97
CA PRO A 67 -9.36 -10.46 -5.36
C PRO A 67 -9.15 -10.87 -3.90
N ALA A 68 -7.94 -11.31 -3.54
CA ALA A 68 -7.60 -11.66 -2.17
C ALA A 68 -7.72 -10.47 -1.21
N ILE A 69 -7.35 -9.25 -1.67
CA ILE A 69 -7.50 -8.02 -0.88
C ILE A 69 -8.96 -7.60 -0.77
N LYS A 70 -9.73 -7.68 -1.86
CA LYS A 70 -11.17 -7.42 -1.80
C LYS A 70 -11.86 -8.34 -0.79
N GLN A 71 -11.58 -9.64 -0.85
CA GLN A 71 -12.14 -10.61 0.08
C GLN A 71 -11.72 -10.32 1.54
N PHE A 72 -10.45 -9.92 1.74
CA PHE A 72 -9.95 -9.55 3.05
C PHE A 72 -10.68 -8.33 3.62
N ILE A 73 -10.81 -7.25 2.85
CA ILE A 73 -11.48 -6.02 3.26
C ILE A 73 -12.95 -6.32 3.56
N HIS A 74 -13.66 -6.97 2.64
CA HIS A 74 -15.07 -7.32 2.81
C HIS A 74 -15.35 -8.09 4.12
N LYS A 75 -14.48 -9.03 4.48
CA LYS A 75 -14.62 -9.81 5.72
C LYS A 75 -14.26 -9.03 6.98
N ASN A 76 -13.48 -7.96 6.88
CA ASN A 76 -12.88 -7.28 8.02
C ASN A 76 -13.20 -5.78 8.06
N VAL A 77 -14.16 -5.30 7.26
CA VAL A 77 -14.47 -3.87 7.12
C VAL A 77 -14.79 -3.20 8.46
N SER A 78 -15.52 -3.87 9.34
CA SER A 78 -15.82 -3.36 10.69
C SER A 78 -14.56 -3.16 11.53
N ALA A 79 -13.60 -4.07 11.44
CA ALA A 79 -12.32 -3.96 12.14
C ALA A 79 -11.44 -2.87 11.52
N LEU A 80 -11.40 -2.78 10.19
CA LEU A 80 -10.66 -1.77 9.44
C LEU A 80 -11.15 -0.34 9.72
N ASN A 81 -12.45 -0.17 9.95
CA ASN A 81 -13.04 1.12 10.33
C ASN A 81 -12.89 1.44 11.84
N ARG A 82 -12.69 0.43 12.69
CA ARG A 82 -12.51 0.61 14.14
C ARG A 82 -11.06 0.87 14.52
N LEU A 83 -10.12 0.15 13.90
CA LEU A 83 -8.69 0.29 14.15
C LEU A 83 -8.08 1.36 13.25
N PRO A 84 -7.03 2.05 13.68
CA PRO A 84 -6.21 2.84 12.77
C PRO A 84 -5.82 2.00 11.55
N SER A 85 -6.21 2.43 10.37
CA SER A 85 -5.96 1.68 9.15
C SER A 85 -5.43 2.57 8.03
N ALA A 86 -4.64 1.98 7.13
CA ALA A 86 -4.12 2.65 5.95
C ALA A 86 -4.20 1.74 4.71
N PHE A 87 -4.28 2.37 3.55
CA PHE A 87 -4.33 1.67 2.26
C PHE A 87 -3.28 2.20 1.30
N PHE A 88 -2.60 1.32 0.59
CA PHE A 88 -1.84 1.71 -0.59
C PHE A 88 -2.18 0.82 -1.78
N GLN A 89 -2.31 1.45 -2.93
CA GLN A 89 -2.41 0.74 -4.20
C GLN A 89 -1.13 0.92 -5.02
N VAL A 90 -0.83 -0.07 -5.85
CA VAL A 90 0.36 -0.06 -6.71
C VAL A 90 -0.06 -0.23 -8.15
N SER A 91 0.28 0.73 -9.00
CA SER A 91 -0.02 0.68 -10.43
C SER A 91 1.05 1.34 -11.27
N ALA A 92 1.17 0.95 -12.55
CA ALA A 92 2.03 1.64 -13.50
C ALA A 92 1.54 3.08 -13.76
N SER A 93 0.23 3.31 -13.77
CA SER A 93 -0.39 4.61 -14.04
C SER A 93 -0.06 5.65 -12.97
N ALA A 94 0.16 5.24 -11.72
CA ALA A 94 0.54 6.15 -10.64
C ALA A 94 1.92 6.79 -10.87
N GLY A 95 2.82 6.11 -11.58
CA GLY A 95 4.15 6.62 -11.95
C GLY A 95 4.20 7.29 -13.33
N SER A 96 3.06 7.45 -13.98
CA SER A 96 3.00 8.03 -15.31
C SER A 96 3.39 9.51 -15.32
N GLY A 97 4.10 9.95 -16.37
CA GLY A 97 4.30 11.36 -16.70
C GLY A 97 2.99 12.12 -17.00
N SER A 98 1.92 11.40 -17.40
CA SER A 98 0.61 11.96 -17.69
C SER A 98 -0.17 12.30 -16.41
N PRO A 99 -0.53 13.58 -16.15
CA PRO A 99 -1.40 13.95 -15.04
C PRO A 99 -2.76 13.23 -15.08
N HIS A 100 -3.33 13.05 -16.26
CA HIS A 100 -4.60 12.33 -16.46
C HIS A 100 -4.51 10.87 -16.00
N ALA A 101 -3.40 10.17 -16.31
CA ALA A 101 -3.22 8.78 -15.87
C ALA A 101 -3.06 8.67 -14.35
N ARG A 102 -2.36 9.64 -13.72
CA ARG A 102 -2.24 9.69 -12.25
C ARG A 102 -3.58 9.98 -11.58
N MET A 103 -4.36 10.93 -12.11
CA MET A 103 -5.72 11.20 -11.62
C MET A 103 -6.65 10.00 -11.78
N ALA A 104 -6.56 9.28 -12.90
CA ALA A 104 -7.34 8.06 -13.11
C ALA A 104 -6.96 6.96 -12.09
N ALA A 105 -5.66 6.81 -11.77
CA ALA A 105 -5.22 5.88 -10.73
C ALA A 105 -5.77 6.28 -9.36
N GLN A 106 -5.75 7.58 -9.03
CA GLN A 106 -6.30 8.09 -7.78
C GLN A 106 -7.81 7.81 -7.67
N ARG A 107 -8.58 8.09 -8.73
CA ARG A 107 -10.02 7.83 -8.78
C ARG A 107 -10.34 6.33 -8.58
N ILE A 108 -9.58 5.43 -9.19
CA ILE A 108 -9.75 3.99 -8.99
C ILE A 108 -9.61 3.61 -7.50
N MET A 109 -8.70 4.25 -6.78
CA MET A 109 -8.52 4.04 -5.34
C MET A 109 -9.73 4.54 -4.55
N GLU A 110 -10.20 5.74 -4.85
CA GLU A 110 -11.33 6.38 -4.16
C GLU A 110 -12.62 5.59 -4.38
N GLU A 111 -12.95 5.25 -5.63
CA GLU A 111 -14.10 4.42 -5.98
C GLU A 111 -14.04 3.03 -5.33
N PHE A 112 -12.84 2.45 -5.21
CA PHE A 112 -12.65 1.18 -4.54
C PHE A 112 -12.94 1.27 -3.04
N LEU A 113 -12.37 2.25 -2.35
CA LEU A 113 -12.56 2.43 -0.91
C LEU A 113 -14.02 2.75 -0.56
N GLU A 114 -14.68 3.58 -1.38
CA GLU A 114 -16.09 3.88 -1.26
C GLU A 114 -16.95 2.62 -1.45
N GLY A 115 -16.68 1.83 -2.50
CA GLY A 115 -17.41 0.59 -2.78
C GLY A 115 -17.25 -0.48 -1.70
N GLU A 116 -16.14 -0.49 -0.96
CA GLU A 116 -15.90 -1.40 0.17
C GLU A 116 -16.39 -0.81 1.52
N ALA A 117 -16.98 0.40 1.52
CA ALA A 117 -17.42 1.12 2.73
C ALA A 117 -16.31 1.23 3.79
N TRP A 118 -15.06 1.44 3.35
CA TRP A 118 -13.89 1.55 4.19
C TRP A 118 -13.23 2.93 4.08
N THR A 119 -13.01 3.57 5.24
CA THR A 119 -12.38 4.90 5.33
C THR A 119 -11.06 4.81 6.09
N PRO A 120 -9.94 4.49 5.43
CA PRO A 120 -8.64 4.45 6.07
C PRO A 120 -8.17 5.85 6.48
N LEU A 121 -7.35 5.95 7.54
CA LEU A 121 -6.76 7.22 7.98
C LEU A 121 -5.77 7.80 6.96
N LEU A 122 -5.12 6.94 6.20
CA LEU A 122 -4.22 7.33 5.11
C LEU A 122 -4.43 6.42 3.91
N SER A 123 -4.36 6.99 2.72
CA SER A 123 -4.30 6.23 1.48
C SER A 123 -3.24 6.80 0.54
N ALA A 124 -2.62 5.92 -0.28
CA ALA A 124 -1.61 6.32 -1.25
C ALA A 124 -1.72 5.52 -2.55
N SER A 125 -1.62 6.23 -3.68
CA SER A 125 -1.42 5.62 -4.99
C SER A 125 0.08 5.68 -5.32
N VAL A 126 0.72 4.51 -5.32
CA VAL A 126 2.18 4.36 -5.45
C VAL A 126 2.52 3.86 -6.85
N ALA A 127 3.54 4.47 -7.45
CA ALA A 127 4.10 4.00 -8.71
C ALA A 127 4.68 2.59 -8.54
N GLY A 128 4.31 1.70 -9.44
CA GLY A 128 4.77 0.31 -9.45
C GLY A 128 5.93 0.07 -10.41
N ALA A 129 5.96 -1.12 -10.98
CA ALA A 129 6.88 -1.52 -12.02
C ALA A 129 6.13 -2.13 -13.21
N ILE A 130 6.71 -2.01 -14.40
CA ILE A 130 6.28 -2.73 -15.59
C ILE A 130 7.27 -3.88 -15.78
N ASN A 131 6.80 -5.10 -15.52
CA ASN A 131 7.64 -6.31 -15.54
C ASN A 131 7.50 -7.02 -16.89
N TYR A 132 7.97 -6.39 -17.97
CA TYR A 132 7.87 -6.91 -19.33
C TYR A 132 8.42 -8.32 -19.50
N THR A 133 9.46 -8.66 -18.76
CA THR A 133 10.11 -10.00 -18.84
C THR A 133 9.22 -11.11 -18.28
N ARG A 134 8.25 -10.77 -17.43
CA ARG A 134 7.32 -11.71 -16.78
C ARG A 134 5.94 -11.76 -17.43
N TYR A 135 5.65 -10.86 -18.38
CA TYR A 135 4.36 -10.80 -19.04
C TYR A 135 4.31 -11.81 -20.18
N ASN A 136 3.14 -12.44 -20.37
CA ASN A 136 2.86 -13.16 -21.60
C ASN A 136 2.79 -12.17 -22.79
N LEU A 137 2.82 -12.68 -24.01
CA LEU A 137 2.91 -11.86 -25.23
C LEU A 137 1.76 -10.84 -25.34
N LEU A 138 0.53 -11.25 -24.99
CA LEU A 138 -0.65 -10.39 -25.08
C LEU A 138 -0.58 -9.23 -24.05
N LEU A 139 -0.28 -9.54 -22.79
CA LEU A 139 -0.14 -8.54 -21.75
C LEU A 139 1.06 -7.61 -22.01
N ARG A 140 2.16 -8.15 -22.52
CA ARG A 140 3.34 -7.37 -22.90
C ARG A 140 3.00 -6.35 -23.98
N TRP A 141 2.28 -6.77 -25.04
CA TRP A 141 1.82 -5.87 -26.09
C TRP A 141 0.87 -4.79 -25.54
N TYR A 142 -0.13 -5.19 -24.73
CA TYR A 142 -1.05 -4.25 -24.09
C TYR A 142 -0.31 -3.24 -23.20
N MET A 143 0.59 -3.69 -22.35
CA MET A 143 1.35 -2.83 -21.45
C MET A 143 2.31 -1.91 -22.19
N LYS A 144 2.90 -2.36 -23.31
CA LYS A 144 3.72 -1.51 -24.19
C LYS A 144 2.89 -0.37 -24.77
N THR A 145 1.72 -0.68 -25.34
CA THR A 145 0.82 0.33 -25.93
C THR A 145 0.30 1.31 -24.86
N ALA A 146 -0.02 0.82 -23.67
CA ALA A 146 -0.44 1.65 -22.55
C ALA A 146 0.71 2.55 -22.05
N SER A 147 1.93 2.03 -21.99
CA SER A 147 3.13 2.78 -21.61
C SER A 147 3.44 3.91 -22.60
N GLU A 148 3.39 3.60 -23.88
CA GLU A 148 3.60 4.59 -24.96
C GLU A 148 2.62 5.76 -24.85
N LYS A 149 1.32 5.49 -24.69
CA LYS A 149 0.28 6.52 -24.52
C LYS A 149 0.48 7.40 -23.28
N ASN A 150 1.17 6.91 -22.27
CA ASN A 150 1.35 7.57 -20.99
C ASN A 150 2.79 8.07 -20.76
N GLY A 151 3.64 8.09 -21.81
CA GLY A 151 5.01 8.58 -21.74
C GLY A 151 5.98 7.69 -20.94
N GLY A 152 5.65 6.41 -20.78
CA GLY A 152 6.51 5.42 -20.14
C GLY A 152 7.42 4.70 -21.14
N SER A 153 8.31 3.84 -20.63
CA SER A 153 9.23 3.07 -21.47
C SER A 153 8.50 2.01 -22.31
N THR A 154 8.90 1.91 -23.57
CA THR A 154 8.42 0.87 -24.52
C THR A 154 9.45 -0.23 -24.77
N ASP A 155 10.61 -0.17 -24.07
CA ASP A 155 11.63 -1.21 -24.11
C ASP A 155 11.16 -2.45 -23.36
N THR A 156 10.75 -3.46 -24.12
CA THR A 156 10.22 -4.72 -23.57
C THR A 156 11.28 -5.77 -23.26
N SER A 157 12.57 -5.45 -23.46
CA SER A 157 13.68 -6.37 -23.18
C SER A 157 14.01 -6.47 -21.69
N ARG A 158 13.56 -5.51 -20.89
CA ARG A 158 13.81 -5.41 -19.45
C ARG A 158 12.61 -4.89 -18.69
N ASP A 159 12.67 -5.06 -17.36
CA ASP A 159 11.68 -4.51 -16.43
C ASP A 159 12.00 -3.05 -16.12
N HIS A 160 10.96 -2.25 -15.86
CA HIS A 160 11.09 -0.83 -15.52
C HIS A 160 10.40 -0.55 -14.18
N GLU A 161 11.17 -0.09 -13.20
CA GLU A 161 10.66 0.29 -11.89
C GLU A 161 10.52 1.82 -11.81
N TYR A 162 9.32 2.30 -11.40
CA TYR A 162 8.98 3.71 -11.29
C TYR A 162 8.68 4.12 -9.84
N THR A 163 8.92 3.25 -8.88
CA THR A 163 8.56 3.46 -7.47
C THR A 163 9.37 4.60 -6.88
N ASP A 164 8.67 5.62 -6.38
CA ASP A 164 9.28 6.64 -5.53
C ASP A 164 9.40 6.11 -4.09
N TRP A 165 10.58 5.66 -3.74
CA TRP A 165 10.87 5.10 -2.42
C TRP A 165 10.79 6.13 -1.31
N VAL A 166 11.00 7.43 -1.61
CA VAL A 166 10.85 8.53 -0.63
C VAL A 166 9.37 8.71 -0.30
N GLN A 167 8.49 8.66 -1.30
CA GLN A 167 7.03 8.66 -1.10
C GLN A 167 6.60 7.50 -0.21
N VAL A 168 7.09 6.29 -0.48
CA VAL A 168 6.78 5.09 0.32
C VAL A 168 7.20 5.25 1.78
N GLU A 169 8.41 5.75 2.03
CA GLU A 169 8.90 5.96 3.39
C GLU A 169 8.16 7.07 4.12
N ARG A 170 7.80 8.15 3.43
CA ARG A 170 6.96 9.23 3.99
C ARG A 170 5.58 8.72 4.38
N PHE A 171 4.94 7.93 3.53
CA PHE A 171 3.65 7.30 3.83
C PHE A 171 3.73 6.41 5.08
N ALA A 172 4.73 5.53 5.15
CA ALA A 172 4.93 4.65 6.30
C ALA A 172 5.22 5.45 7.60
N SER A 173 6.04 6.49 7.51
CA SER A 173 6.37 7.36 8.66
C SER A 173 5.16 8.15 9.14
N ALA A 174 4.33 8.67 8.23
CA ALA A 174 3.08 9.34 8.57
C ALA A 174 2.12 8.39 9.30
N PHE A 175 1.98 7.15 8.80
CA PHE A 175 1.17 6.14 9.47
C PHE A 175 1.71 5.78 10.86
N ALA A 176 3.05 5.66 11.00
CA ALA A 176 3.68 5.41 12.30
C ALA A 176 3.35 6.49 13.34
N LEU A 177 3.27 7.75 12.93
CA LEU A 177 2.89 8.85 13.82
C LEU A 177 1.43 8.75 14.29
N LEU A 178 0.52 8.33 13.42
CA LEU A 178 -0.91 8.20 13.74
C LEU A 178 -1.21 7.07 14.72
N ILE A 179 -0.40 6.01 14.73
CA ILE A 179 -0.61 4.83 15.58
C ILE A 179 0.20 4.84 16.87
N LYS A 180 1.18 5.72 16.99
CA LYS A 180 1.90 5.91 18.27
C LYS A 180 0.98 6.60 19.27
N PRO A 181 0.85 6.10 20.52
CA PRO A 181 0.15 6.85 21.55
C PRO A 181 0.83 8.22 21.71
N ALA A 182 0.02 9.27 21.78
CA ALA A 182 0.53 10.62 22.02
C ALA A 182 1.52 10.57 23.18
N ARG A 183 2.76 10.97 22.94
CA ARG A 183 3.77 11.03 23.98
C ARG A 183 3.24 12.01 25.02
N ARG A 184 2.77 11.52 26.18
CA ARG A 184 2.41 12.39 27.29
C ARG A 184 3.60 13.31 27.53
N ALA A 185 3.39 14.62 27.37
CA ALA A 185 4.39 15.61 27.71
C ALA A 185 4.85 15.30 29.13
N ARG A 186 6.14 15.07 29.29
CA ARG A 186 6.75 14.91 30.65
C ARG A 186 6.42 16.20 31.38
N PRO A 187 5.75 16.15 32.52
CA PRO A 187 5.56 17.39 33.30
C PRO A 187 6.96 17.97 33.56
N GLU A 188 7.14 19.24 33.25
CA GLU A 188 8.34 19.96 33.60
C GLU A 188 8.57 19.79 35.10
N PRO A 189 9.82 19.49 35.55
CA PRO A 189 10.10 19.45 36.96
C PRO A 189 9.80 20.84 37.52
N ALA A 190 8.90 20.91 38.52
CA ALA A 190 8.63 22.14 39.23
C ALA A 190 9.96 22.71 39.74
N LEU A 191 10.33 23.90 39.26
CA LEU A 191 11.42 24.69 39.81
C LEU A 191 11.06 24.95 41.26
N SER A 192 11.69 24.21 42.18
CA SER A 192 11.65 24.51 43.60
C SER A 192 12.39 25.82 43.85
N ALA A 193 11.63 26.79 44.31
CA ALA A 193 12.16 28.05 44.86
C ALA A 193 12.89 27.82 46.17
#